data_180d5721c368e4832e29393c97a28089
#
_entry.id   180d5721c368e4832e29393c97a28089
#
_cell.length_a   1.000
_cell.length_b   1.000
_cell.length_c   1.000
_cell.angle_alpha   90.00
_cell.angle_beta   90.00
_cell.angle_gamma   90.00
#
_symmetry.space_group_name_H-M   'P 1'
#
loop_
_entity.id
_entity.type
_entity.pdbx_description
1 polymer ?
#
loop_
_entity_poly.entity_id
_entity_poly.type
_entity_poly.pdbx_seq_one_letter_code
_entity_poly.pdbx_strand_id
1 'polypeptide(L)'
;MGVYLKLHLEKGINARIRPWVQKGHGILGKAMPVLAWIQMVFGGITALGFCQGEHVGQCLAHFIMGSSFIAYGIILTLLLLVGQLWLKRSGRSQEFFDSVVIAAWGCVNTFTEHRWGQNWVANDYQHTTMGIIWWCAGLAGIWLSKDRDGRPQRNFIPGFVLLMTGWAMSAHPQDLPMSAETHKIFGYTLMGVGITRIIEISFVLRDRDGLSEDGRKANSFQYIPIFVSSSWCTQCIS
;
A
#
# COMPACT_ATOMS: atom_id res chain seq x y z
N MET A 1 12.76 -23.62 -15.15
CA MET A 1 13.60 -23.36 -13.96
C MET A 1 13.33 -24.35 -12.81
N GLY A 2 12.11 -24.54 -12.35
CA GLY A 2 11.81 -25.45 -11.22
C GLY A 2 12.25 -26.89 -11.42
N VAL A 3 12.05 -27.46 -12.59
CA VAL A 3 12.49 -28.84 -12.91
C VAL A 3 14.01 -28.96 -12.85
N TYR A 4 14.76 -27.99 -13.43
CA TYR A 4 16.21 -27.97 -13.37
C TYR A 4 16.75 -27.93 -11.93
N LEU A 5 16.11 -27.14 -11.06
CA LEU A 5 16.50 -27.03 -9.64
C LEU A 5 16.22 -28.32 -8.86
N LYS A 6 15.16 -29.07 -9.22
CA LYS A 6 14.82 -30.38 -8.63
C LYS A 6 15.84 -31.48 -9.00
N LEU A 7 16.47 -31.40 -10.15
CA LEU A 7 17.39 -32.44 -10.64
C LEU A 7 18.73 -32.48 -9.90
N HIS A 8 19.03 -31.52 -8.99
CA HIS A 8 20.23 -31.47 -8.14
C HIS A 8 21.55 -31.69 -8.92
N LEU A 9 21.62 -31.18 -10.13
CA LEU A 9 22.82 -31.27 -10.98
C LEU A 9 23.88 -30.31 -10.44
N GLU A 10 24.86 -30.81 -9.71
CA GLU A 10 25.87 -30.02 -8.97
C GLU A 10 27.29 -30.13 -9.53
N LYS A 11 27.49 -30.85 -10.64
CA LYS A 11 28.82 -31.08 -11.22
C LYS A 11 29.06 -30.27 -12.50
N GLY A 12 30.32 -29.90 -12.71
CA GLY A 12 30.76 -29.22 -13.94
C GLY A 12 30.14 -27.82 -14.12
N ILE A 13 29.69 -27.54 -15.34
CA ILE A 13 29.06 -26.25 -15.72
C ILE A 13 27.82 -25.97 -14.89
N ASN A 14 27.07 -27.01 -14.52
CA ASN A 14 25.86 -26.88 -13.71
C ASN A 14 26.13 -26.27 -12.33
N ALA A 15 27.27 -26.58 -11.71
CA ALA A 15 27.66 -25.99 -10.43
C ALA A 15 27.78 -24.45 -10.50
N ARG A 16 28.24 -23.94 -11.66
CA ARG A 16 28.39 -22.49 -11.88
C ARG A 16 27.07 -21.79 -12.27
N ILE A 17 26.21 -22.48 -13.02
CA ILE A 17 24.94 -21.93 -13.50
C ILE A 17 23.84 -22.00 -12.43
N ARG A 18 23.81 -23.04 -11.59
CA ARG A 18 22.76 -23.28 -10.60
C ARG A 18 22.48 -22.10 -9.67
N PRO A 19 23.47 -21.41 -9.09
CA PRO A 19 23.19 -20.23 -8.22
C PRO A 19 22.47 -19.12 -8.95
N TRP A 20 22.76 -18.89 -10.22
CA TRP A 20 22.08 -17.88 -11.05
C TRP A 20 20.64 -18.27 -11.37
N VAL A 21 20.41 -19.55 -11.71
CA VAL A 21 19.05 -20.08 -11.94
C VAL A 21 18.23 -20.02 -10.64
N GLN A 22 18.84 -20.31 -9.50
CA GLN A 22 18.19 -20.25 -8.19
C GLN A 22 17.82 -18.80 -7.83
N LYS A 23 18.73 -17.84 -8.02
CA LYS A 23 18.44 -16.40 -7.86
C LYS A 23 17.32 -15.94 -8.80
N GLY A 24 17.41 -16.28 -10.07
CA GLY A 24 16.40 -15.91 -11.06
C GLY A 24 15.03 -16.51 -10.74
N HIS A 25 14.98 -17.79 -10.31
CA HIS A 25 13.74 -18.43 -9.87
C HIS A 25 13.14 -17.75 -8.64
N GLY A 26 13.99 -17.36 -7.67
CA GLY A 26 13.54 -16.63 -6.47
C GLY A 26 13.00 -15.24 -6.81
N ILE A 27 13.63 -14.51 -7.72
CA ILE A 27 13.16 -13.17 -8.17
C ILE A 27 11.83 -13.32 -8.91
N LEU A 28 11.74 -14.24 -9.87
CA LEU A 28 10.52 -14.47 -10.64
C LEU A 28 9.37 -14.93 -9.73
N GLY A 29 9.66 -15.83 -8.78
CA GLY A 29 8.64 -16.29 -7.83
C GLY A 29 8.07 -15.15 -6.96
N LYS A 30 8.88 -14.16 -6.61
CA LYS A 30 8.43 -12.97 -5.88
C LYS A 30 7.70 -11.95 -6.77
N ALA A 31 8.09 -11.86 -8.05
CA ALA A 31 7.46 -10.96 -9.01
C ALA A 31 6.10 -11.49 -9.51
N MET A 32 5.91 -12.80 -9.58
CA MET A 32 4.70 -13.43 -10.12
C MET A 32 3.39 -12.96 -9.47
N PRO A 33 3.25 -12.85 -8.14
CA PRO A 33 2.01 -12.35 -7.54
C PRO A 33 1.69 -10.91 -7.98
N VAL A 34 2.70 -10.05 -8.10
CA VAL A 34 2.53 -8.67 -8.55
C VAL A 34 2.10 -8.62 -10.01
N LEU A 35 2.76 -9.39 -10.87
CA LEU A 35 2.41 -9.48 -12.29
C LEU A 35 1.00 -10.07 -12.49
N ALA A 36 0.65 -11.10 -11.74
CA ALA A 36 -0.68 -11.68 -11.77
C ALA A 36 -1.75 -10.67 -11.32
N TRP A 37 -1.47 -9.88 -10.27
CA TRP A 37 -2.34 -8.81 -9.83
C TRP A 37 -2.58 -7.77 -10.92
N ILE A 38 -1.50 -7.25 -11.53
CA ILE A 38 -1.57 -6.30 -12.63
C ILE A 38 -2.39 -6.87 -13.78
N GLN A 39 -2.13 -8.12 -14.17
CA GLN A 39 -2.86 -8.78 -15.24
C GLN A 39 -4.35 -8.96 -14.92
N MET A 40 -4.70 -9.29 -13.68
CA MET A 40 -6.10 -9.41 -13.25
C MET A 40 -6.83 -8.06 -13.30
N VAL A 41 -6.19 -6.97 -12.86
CA VAL A 41 -6.78 -5.62 -12.91
C VAL A 41 -7.03 -5.22 -14.36
N PHE A 42 -6.03 -5.30 -15.25
CA PHE A 42 -6.21 -4.95 -16.65
C PHE A 42 -7.15 -5.89 -17.38
N GLY A 43 -7.10 -7.19 -17.08
CA GLY A 43 -8.03 -8.16 -17.64
C GLY A 43 -9.48 -7.88 -17.24
N GLY A 44 -9.72 -7.55 -15.97
CA GLY A 44 -11.04 -7.17 -15.49
C GLY A 44 -11.57 -5.89 -16.15
N ILE A 45 -10.75 -4.84 -16.24
CA ILE A 45 -11.08 -3.58 -16.93
C ILE A 45 -11.49 -3.85 -18.37
N THR A 46 -10.69 -4.64 -19.10
CA THR A 46 -10.94 -4.95 -20.50
C THR A 46 -12.18 -5.84 -20.68
N ALA A 47 -12.33 -6.89 -19.88
CA ALA A 47 -13.43 -7.84 -19.99
C ALA A 47 -14.79 -7.21 -19.66
N LEU A 48 -14.81 -6.25 -18.72
CA LEU A 48 -16.03 -5.55 -18.30
C LEU A 48 -16.29 -4.26 -19.12
N GLY A 49 -15.39 -3.91 -20.04
CA GLY A 49 -15.56 -2.74 -20.90
C GLY A 49 -15.42 -1.40 -20.16
N PHE A 50 -14.71 -1.37 -19.04
CA PHE A 50 -14.43 -0.13 -18.32
C PHE A 50 -13.32 0.68 -18.99
N CYS A 51 -13.19 1.94 -18.57
CA CYS A 51 -12.12 2.83 -19.01
C CYS A 51 -12.07 3.02 -20.55
N GLN A 52 -13.21 3.23 -21.18
CA GLN A 52 -13.31 3.56 -22.59
C GLN A 52 -13.59 5.08 -22.74
N GLY A 53 -13.09 5.69 -23.84
CA GLY A 53 -13.34 7.10 -24.15
C GLY A 53 -12.22 8.05 -23.71
N GLU A 54 -12.55 9.32 -23.47
CA GLU A 54 -11.56 10.37 -23.26
C GLU A 54 -10.90 10.39 -21.86
N HIS A 55 -11.53 9.76 -20.85
CA HIS A 55 -11.08 9.78 -19.45
C HIS A 55 -10.37 8.48 -19.00
N VAL A 56 -9.74 7.77 -19.93
CA VAL A 56 -9.05 6.49 -19.65
C VAL A 56 -8.04 6.61 -18.50
N GLY A 57 -7.28 7.70 -18.44
CA GLY A 57 -6.26 7.91 -17.41
C GLY A 57 -6.86 7.97 -16.00
N GLN A 58 -7.92 8.72 -15.80
CA GLN A 58 -8.61 8.82 -14.51
C GLN A 58 -9.23 7.49 -14.10
N CYS A 59 -9.89 6.82 -15.04
CA CYS A 59 -10.47 5.51 -14.79
C CYS A 59 -9.40 4.49 -14.34
N LEU A 60 -8.30 4.39 -15.07
CA LEU A 60 -7.19 3.51 -14.71
C LEU A 60 -6.58 3.85 -13.35
N ALA A 61 -6.40 5.14 -13.04
CA ALA A 61 -5.90 5.59 -11.74
C ALA A 61 -6.79 5.10 -10.59
N HIS A 62 -8.12 5.15 -10.74
CA HIS A 62 -9.06 4.66 -9.72
C HIS A 62 -8.95 3.14 -9.54
N PHE A 63 -8.85 2.36 -10.63
CA PHE A 63 -8.65 0.90 -10.53
C PHE A 63 -7.30 0.55 -9.91
N ILE A 64 -6.22 1.25 -10.26
CA ILE A 64 -4.89 1.05 -9.66
C ILE A 64 -4.94 1.38 -8.17
N MET A 65 -5.49 2.53 -7.77
CA MET A 65 -5.61 2.93 -6.37
C MET A 65 -6.48 1.95 -5.57
N GLY A 66 -7.69 1.66 -6.03
CA GLY A 66 -8.59 0.74 -5.36
C GLY A 66 -7.98 -0.64 -5.16
N SER A 67 -7.36 -1.19 -6.22
CA SER A 67 -6.68 -2.49 -6.12
C SER A 67 -5.46 -2.45 -5.19
N SER A 68 -4.73 -1.34 -5.12
CA SER A 68 -3.60 -1.16 -4.21
C SER A 68 -4.04 -1.14 -2.75
N PHE A 69 -5.20 -0.54 -2.41
CA PHE A 69 -5.76 -0.60 -1.07
C PHE A 69 -6.15 -2.02 -0.67
N ILE A 70 -6.74 -2.79 -1.58
CA ILE A 70 -7.05 -4.22 -1.34
C ILE A 70 -5.76 -5.01 -1.08
N ALA A 71 -4.76 -4.83 -1.94
CA ALA A 71 -3.45 -5.46 -1.78
C ALA A 71 -2.79 -5.09 -0.45
N TYR A 72 -2.87 -3.82 -0.05
CA TYR A 72 -2.37 -3.34 1.23
C TYR A 72 -3.07 -4.02 2.41
N GLY A 73 -4.41 -4.12 2.39
CA GLY A 73 -5.17 -4.85 3.41
C GLY A 73 -4.77 -6.32 3.53
N ILE A 74 -4.56 -7.00 2.40
CA ILE A 74 -4.07 -8.39 2.37
C ILE A 74 -2.66 -8.48 2.96
N ILE A 75 -1.75 -7.58 2.57
CA ILE A 75 -0.37 -7.55 3.08
C ILE A 75 -0.35 -7.32 4.59
N LEU A 76 -1.15 -6.38 5.10
CA LEU A 76 -1.28 -6.14 6.54
C LEU A 76 -1.78 -7.39 7.28
N THR A 77 -2.79 -8.07 6.73
CA THR A 77 -3.30 -9.32 7.30
C THR A 77 -2.20 -10.37 7.38
N LEU A 78 -1.49 -10.59 6.28
CA LEU A 78 -0.37 -11.54 6.24
C LEU A 78 0.76 -11.15 7.19
N LEU A 79 1.05 -9.85 7.30
CA LEU A 79 2.07 -9.34 8.22
C LEU A 79 1.69 -9.66 9.68
N LEU A 80 0.42 -9.47 10.07
CA LEU A 80 -0.05 -9.79 11.41
C LEU A 80 -0.06 -11.29 11.70
N LEU A 81 -0.48 -12.11 10.74
CA LEU A 81 -0.63 -13.55 10.95
C LEU A 81 0.71 -14.30 10.93
N VAL A 82 1.59 -13.99 10.00
CA VAL A 82 2.82 -14.76 9.74
C VAL A 82 4.08 -13.91 9.58
N GLY A 83 3.94 -12.61 9.35
CA GLY A 83 5.05 -11.73 8.97
C GLY A 83 5.79 -11.07 10.13
N GLN A 84 5.34 -11.21 11.39
CA GLN A 84 5.91 -10.52 12.54
C GLN A 84 7.39 -10.87 12.78
N LEU A 85 7.75 -12.13 12.60
CA LEU A 85 9.15 -12.56 12.72
C LEU A 85 10.03 -11.95 11.62
N TRP A 86 9.49 -11.80 10.41
CA TRP A 86 10.19 -11.13 9.33
C TRP A 86 10.38 -9.65 9.64
N LEU A 87 9.35 -8.97 10.14
CA LEU A 87 9.43 -7.57 10.53
C LEU A 87 10.50 -7.36 11.62
N LYS A 88 10.53 -8.19 12.66
CA LYS A 88 11.57 -8.16 13.69
C LYS A 88 12.98 -8.36 13.10
N ARG A 89 13.16 -9.33 12.20
CA ARG A 89 14.45 -9.59 11.54
C ARG A 89 14.89 -8.46 10.60
N SER A 90 13.95 -7.69 10.05
CA SER A 90 14.27 -6.54 9.20
C SER A 90 14.92 -5.38 9.97
N GLY A 91 14.76 -5.34 11.29
CA GLY A 91 15.23 -4.22 12.14
C GLY A 91 14.50 -2.91 11.80
N ARG A 92 13.28 -2.98 11.28
CA ARG A 92 12.45 -1.82 10.91
C ARG A 92 11.08 -1.93 11.55
N SER A 93 10.44 -0.79 11.81
CA SER A 93 9.03 -0.76 12.21
C SER A 93 8.11 -0.93 11.01
N GLN A 94 6.86 -1.30 11.23
CA GLN A 94 5.84 -1.34 10.19
C GLN A 94 5.66 0.05 9.56
N GLU A 95 5.64 1.08 10.38
CA GLU A 95 5.48 2.47 9.97
C GLU A 95 6.59 2.95 9.02
N PHE A 96 7.78 2.34 9.09
CA PHE A 96 8.84 2.57 8.10
C PHE A 96 8.40 2.12 6.71
N PHE A 97 7.87 0.91 6.58
CA PHE A 97 7.41 0.38 5.29
C PHE A 97 6.20 1.14 4.76
N ASP A 98 5.24 1.45 5.64
CA ASP A 98 4.07 2.26 5.29
C ASP A 98 4.51 3.63 4.75
N SER A 99 5.47 4.27 5.42
CA SER A 99 6.01 5.58 5.01
C SER A 99 6.78 5.51 3.69
N VAL A 100 7.50 4.42 3.42
CA VAL A 100 8.17 4.19 2.13
C VAL A 100 7.15 4.10 1.00
N VAL A 101 6.06 3.37 1.19
CA VAL A 101 4.98 3.25 0.20
C VAL A 101 4.32 4.61 -0.03
N ILE A 102 4.01 5.36 1.04
CA ILE A 102 3.43 6.70 0.94
C ILE A 102 4.37 7.66 0.19
N ALA A 103 5.68 7.65 0.51
CA ALA A 103 6.67 8.50 -0.16
C ALA A 103 6.79 8.15 -1.65
N ALA A 104 6.88 6.88 -1.99
CA ALA A 104 6.98 6.40 -3.36
C ALA A 104 5.73 6.77 -4.17
N TRP A 105 4.54 6.53 -3.61
CA TRP A 105 3.28 6.88 -4.25
C TRP A 105 3.12 8.39 -4.40
N GLY A 106 3.45 9.17 -3.37
CA GLY A 106 3.43 10.63 -3.43
C GLY A 106 4.35 11.18 -4.50
N CYS A 107 5.56 10.61 -4.65
CA CYS A 107 6.48 10.97 -5.71
C CYS A 107 5.86 10.70 -7.10
N VAL A 108 5.33 9.50 -7.32
CA VAL A 108 4.67 9.14 -8.59
C VAL A 108 3.52 10.09 -8.87
N ASN A 109 2.61 10.27 -7.91
CA ASN A 109 1.44 11.13 -8.05
C ASN A 109 1.81 12.58 -8.40
N THR A 110 2.84 13.13 -7.78
CA THR A 110 3.31 14.51 -8.05
C THR A 110 3.66 14.74 -9.51
N PHE A 111 4.21 13.74 -10.20
CA PHE A 111 4.68 13.88 -11.58
C PHE A 111 3.73 13.31 -12.64
N THR A 112 2.67 12.60 -12.25
CA THR A 112 1.78 11.92 -13.19
C THR A 112 0.38 12.52 -13.28
N GLU A 113 -0.03 13.35 -12.32
CA GLU A 113 -1.39 13.90 -12.28
C GLU A 113 -1.65 14.96 -13.34
N HIS A 114 -0.66 15.80 -13.64
CA HIS A 114 -0.77 16.77 -14.70
C HIS A 114 -0.30 16.20 -16.04
N ARG A 115 -1.14 16.33 -17.07
CA ARG A 115 -0.80 15.92 -18.43
C ARG A 115 0.03 17.00 -19.11
N TRP A 116 1.28 16.69 -19.39
CA TRP A 116 2.20 17.61 -20.07
C TRP A 116 1.62 18.15 -21.38
N GLY A 117 1.74 19.45 -21.57
CA GLY A 117 1.22 20.14 -22.77
C GLY A 117 -0.25 20.56 -22.69
N GLN A 118 -0.94 20.29 -21.60
CA GLN A 118 -2.29 20.80 -21.32
C GLN A 118 -2.25 21.96 -20.33
N ASN A 119 -3.33 22.76 -20.28
CA ASN A 119 -3.49 23.78 -19.26
C ASN A 119 -3.80 23.15 -17.91
N TRP A 120 -3.24 23.74 -16.83
CA TRP A 120 -3.54 23.31 -15.46
C TRP A 120 -5.00 23.59 -15.10
N VAL A 121 -5.69 22.58 -14.62
CA VAL A 121 -7.06 22.68 -14.08
C VAL A 121 -7.06 22.47 -12.56
N ALA A 122 -8.17 22.82 -11.89
CA ALA A 122 -8.28 22.74 -10.43
C ALA A 122 -7.97 21.34 -9.89
N ASN A 123 -8.40 20.28 -10.59
CA ASN A 123 -8.11 18.89 -10.22
C ASN A 123 -6.60 18.60 -10.25
N ASP A 124 -5.86 19.06 -11.25
CA ASP A 124 -4.42 18.86 -11.36
C ASP A 124 -3.69 19.46 -10.16
N TYR A 125 -4.08 20.70 -9.77
CA TYR A 125 -3.50 21.36 -8.59
C TYR A 125 -3.79 20.58 -7.31
N GLN A 126 -5.02 20.11 -7.13
CA GLN A 126 -5.41 19.35 -5.94
C GLN A 126 -4.64 18.03 -5.84
N HIS A 127 -4.60 17.24 -6.91
CA HIS A 127 -3.94 15.94 -6.92
C HIS A 127 -2.42 16.07 -6.82
N THR A 128 -1.82 17.02 -7.54
CA THR A 128 -0.37 17.28 -7.44
C THR A 128 0.02 17.75 -6.04
N THR A 129 -0.76 18.66 -5.45
CA THR A 129 -0.50 19.13 -4.07
C THR A 129 -0.61 17.98 -3.08
N MET A 130 -1.61 17.11 -3.23
CA MET A 130 -1.77 15.91 -2.40
C MET A 130 -0.57 14.96 -2.55
N GLY A 131 -0.09 14.78 -3.80
CA GLY A 131 1.13 14.02 -4.08
C GLY A 131 2.36 14.56 -3.34
N ILE A 132 2.58 15.87 -3.39
CA ILE A 132 3.68 16.54 -2.67
C ILE A 132 3.56 16.33 -1.16
N ILE A 133 2.36 16.47 -0.59
CA ILE A 133 2.12 16.24 0.83
C ILE A 133 2.44 14.79 1.20
N TRP A 134 1.97 13.81 0.44
CA TRP A 134 2.29 12.40 0.67
C TRP A 134 3.79 12.12 0.58
N TRP A 135 4.46 12.68 -0.43
CA TRP A 135 5.90 12.51 -0.60
C TRP A 135 6.67 13.06 0.60
N CYS A 136 6.41 14.31 0.99
CA CYS A 136 7.06 14.93 2.13
C CYS A 136 6.73 14.23 3.46
N ALA A 137 5.46 13.91 3.70
CA ALA A 137 5.04 13.21 4.90
C ALA A 137 5.63 11.78 4.96
N GLY A 138 5.68 11.08 3.83
CA GLY A 138 6.33 9.77 3.76
C GLY A 138 7.81 9.83 4.09
N LEU A 139 8.55 10.82 3.56
CA LEU A 139 9.96 11.05 3.92
C LEU A 139 10.12 11.37 5.41
N ALA A 140 9.26 12.22 5.97
CA ALA A 140 9.25 12.51 7.41
C ALA A 140 8.96 11.24 8.24
N GLY A 141 8.01 10.42 7.83
CA GLY A 141 7.70 9.14 8.47
C GLY A 141 8.85 8.15 8.42
N ILE A 142 9.57 8.06 7.29
CA ILE A 142 10.80 7.24 7.17
C ILE A 142 11.84 7.72 8.19
N TRP A 143 12.05 9.02 8.28
CA TRP A 143 13.00 9.61 9.20
C TRP A 143 12.63 9.36 10.67
N LEU A 144 11.37 9.55 11.03
CA LEU A 144 10.82 9.32 12.36
C LEU A 144 10.70 7.84 12.75
N SER A 145 10.90 6.91 11.80
CA SER A 145 10.84 5.46 12.07
C SER A 145 12.09 4.91 12.74
N LYS A 146 13.03 5.76 13.11
CA LYS A 146 14.24 5.42 13.89
C LYS A 146 14.45 6.43 15.00
N ASP A 147 14.88 5.94 16.16
CA ASP A 147 15.39 6.79 17.23
C ASP A 147 16.82 7.30 16.94
N ARG A 148 17.37 8.09 17.85
CA ARG A 148 18.76 8.61 17.74
C ARG A 148 19.82 7.50 17.76
N ASP A 149 19.52 6.36 18.36
CA ASP A 149 20.40 5.20 18.45
C ASP A 149 20.23 4.24 17.25
N GLY A 150 19.39 4.62 16.28
CA GLY A 150 19.12 3.81 15.09
C GLY A 150 18.15 2.63 15.31
N ARG A 151 17.50 2.55 16.47
CA ARG A 151 16.52 1.50 16.77
C ARG A 151 15.20 1.80 16.07
N PRO A 152 14.45 0.76 15.64
CA PRO A 152 13.16 0.96 15.02
C PRO A 152 12.18 1.62 16.00
N GLN A 153 11.56 2.70 15.56
CA GLN A 153 10.58 3.46 16.33
C GLN A 153 9.25 3.53 15.56
N ARG A 154 8.15 3.48 16.30
CA ARG A 154 6.81 3.71 15.74
C ARG A 154 6.55 5.20 15.61
N ASN A 155 5.75 5.57 14.62
CA ASN A 155 5.30 6.95 14.45
C ASN A 155 3.88 6.99 13.86
N PHE A 156 3.17 8.07 14.13
CA PHE A 156 1.78 8.24 13.73
C PHE A 156 1.61 8.78 12.30
N ILE A 157 2.68 9.17 11.61
CA ILE A 157 2.62 9.84 10.30
C ILE A 157 1.81 9.04 9.26
N PRO A 158 1.98 7.73 9.07
CA PRO A 158 1.16 7.00 8.11
C PRO A 158 -0.33 7.08 8.42
N GLY A 159 -0.71 6.93 9.69
CA GLY A 159 -2.09 7.06 10.13
C GLY A 159 -2.64 8.49 9.92
N PHE A 160 -1.83 9.50 10.18
CA PHE A 160 -2.19 10.90 9.94
C PHE A 160 -2.38 11.21 8.46
N VAL A 161 -1.52 10.67 7.59
CA VAL A 161 -1.67 10.79 6.13
C VAL A 161 -2.99 10.17 5.67
N LEU A 162 -3.33 8.97 6.15
CA LEU A 162 -4.62 8.33 5.82
C LEU A 162 -5.81 9.17 6.29
N LEU A 163 -5.74 9.73 7.50
CA LEU A 163 -6.78 10.60 8.05
C LEU A 163 -6.99 11.84 7.17
N MET A 164 -5.92 12.54 6.83
CA MET A 164 -5.97 13.77 6.01
C MET A 164 -6.39 13.48 4.57
N THR A 165 -5.93 12.36 4.00
CA THR A 165 -6.35 11.91 2.68
C THR A 165 -7.85 11.61 2.65
N GLY A 166 -8.35 10.90 3.67
CA GLY A 166 -9.78 10.60 3.79
C GLY A 166 -10.62 11.87 3.90
N TRP A 167 -10.16 12.83 4.69
CA TRP A 167 -10.84 14.13 4.79
C TRP A 167 -10.86 14.87 3.45
N ALA A 168 -9.72 14.97 2.76
CA ALA A 168 -9.63 15.62 1.47
C ALA A 168 -10.53 14.96 0.43
N MET A 169 -10.56 13.61 0.39
CA MET A 169 -11.42 12.87 -0.54
C MET A 169 -12.91 13.04 -0.23
N SER A 170 -13.29 13.08 1.04
CA SER A 170 -14.70 13.29 1.41
C SER A 170 -15.21 14.68 1.07
N ALA A 171 -14.32 15.67 1.00
CA ALA A 171 -14.63 17.06 0.68
C ALA A 171 -14.43 17.41 -0.81
N HIS A 172 -13.90 16.48 -1.61
CA HIS A 172 -13.60 16.72 -3.03
C HIS A 172 -14.88 16.76 -3.87
N PRO A 173 -15.15 17.89 -4.59
CA PRO A 173 -16.33 18.00 -5.43
C PRO A 173 -16.24 17.02 -6.61
N GLN A 174 -17.37 16.40 -6.94
CA GLN A 174 -17.52 15.46 -8.03
C GLN A 174 -18.71 15.87 -8.91
N ASP A 175 -18.60 15.69 -10.22
CA ASP A 175 -19.67 16.07 -11.16
C ASP A 175 -20.87 15.13 -11.09
N LEU A 176 -20.63 13.85 -10.78
CA LEU A 176 -21.67 12.83 -10.70
C LEU A 176 -22.08 12.57 -9.24
N PRO A 177 -23.38 12.58 -8.89
CA PRO A 177 -23.83 12.32 -7.51
C PRO A 177 -23.35 10.96 -6.95
N MET A 178 -23.36 9.92 -7.77
CA MET A 178 -22.89 8.59 -7.38
C MET A 178 -21.39 8.62 -7.06
N SER A 179 -20.58 9.30 -7.87
CA SER A 179 -19.16 9.48 -7.62
C SER A 179 -18.90 10.25 -6.32
N ALA A 180 -19.69 11.32 -6.08
CA ALA A 180 -19.60 12.11 -4.86
C ALA A 180 -19.87 11.27 -3.60
N GLU A 181 -20.90 10.43 -3.61
CA GLU A 181 -21.24 9.57 -2.49
C GLU A 181 -20.16 8.50 -2.25
N THR A 182 -19.68 7.88 -3.32
CA THR A 182 -18.57 6.92 -3.24
C THR A 182 -17.32 7.55 -2.63
N HIS A 183 -16.94 8.77 -3.06
CA HIS A 183 -15.78 9.48 -2.50
C HIS A 183 -15.97 9.83 -1.03
N LYS A 184 -17.17 10.24 -0.61
CA LYS A 184 -17.48 10.52 0.80
C LYS A 184 -17.32 9.27 1.66
N ILE A 185 -17.98 8.19 1.27
CA ILE A 185 -17.92 6.94 2.02
C ILE A 185 -16.47 6.45 2.08
N PHE A 186 -15.73 6.47 0.99
CA PHE A 186 -14.31 6.14 0.95
C PHE A 186 -13.50 7.05 1.87
N GLY A 187 -13.69 8.33 1.81
CA GLY A 187 -13.03 9.29 2.66
C GLY A 187 -13.27 9.01 4.16
N TYR A 188 -14.51 8.79 4.57
CA TYR A 188 -14.84 8.48 5.96
C TYR A 188 -14.19 7.19 6.44
N THR A 189 -14.10 6.19 5.59
CA THR A 189 -13.44 4.93 5.94
C THR A 189 -11.93 5.11 6.10
N LEU A 190 -11.27 5.82 5.18
CA LEU A 190 -9.85 6.16 5.34
C LEU A 190 -9.59 6.96 6.62
N MET A 191 -10.47 7.91 6.95
CA MET A 191 -10.40 8.64 8.22
C MET A 191 -10.50 7.68 9.41
N GLY A 192 -11.43 6.73 9.37
CA GLY A 192 -11.59 5.70 10.40
C GLY A 192 -10.34 4.85 10.56
N VAL A 193 -9.74 4.39 9.45
CA VAL A 193 -8.46 3.66 9.46
C VAL A 193 -7.34 4.52 10.05
N GLY A 194 -7.22 5.77 9.62
CA GLY A 194 -6.20 6.70 10.12
C GLY A 194 -6.31 6.94 11.61
N ILE A 195 -7.53 7.23 12.11
CA ILE A 195 -7.80 7.45 13.54
C ILE A 195 -7.48 6.20 14.35
N THR A 196 -7.98 5.04 13.94
CA THR A 196 -7.73 3.78 14.66
C THR A 196 -6.25 3.45 14.71
N ARG A 197 -5.51 3.72 13.62
CA ARG A 197 -4.07 3.52 13.58
C ARG A 197 -3.31 4.49 14.50
N ILE A 198 -3.70 5.76 14.56
CA ILE A 198 -3.12 6.74 15.48
C ILE A 198 -3.36 6.32 16.92
N ILE A 199 -4.60 5.92 17.28
CA ILE A 199 -4.95 5.45 18.62
C ILE A 199 -4.13 4.21 18.99
N GLU A 200 -4.03 3.25 18.06
CA GLU A 200 -3.25 2.03 18.25
C GLU A 200 -1.78 2.35 18.60
N ILE A 201 -1.13 3.18 17.80
CA ILE A 201 0.29 3.52 17.99
C ILE A 201 0.49 4.34 19.26
N SER A 202 -0.37 5.32 19.52
CA SER A 202 -0.19 6.27 20.61
C SER A 202 -0.57 5.73 21.99
N PHE A 203 -1.58 4.86 22.07
CA PHE A 203 -2.16 4.43 23.33
C PHE A 203 -2.10 2.94 23.60
N VAL A 204 -2.16 2.09 22.55
CA VAL A 204 -2.22 0.63 22.71
C VAL A 204 -0.82 0.02 22.69
N LEU A 205 -0.04 0.32 21.66
CA LEU A 205 1.27 -0.32 21.47
C LEU A 205 2.40 0.35 22.27
N ARG A 206 2.41 1.66 22.39
CA ARG A 206 3.38 2.45 23.20
C ARG A 206 4.81 1.89 23.13
N ASP A 207 5.37 1.79 21.94
CA ASP A 207 6.71 1.24 21.68
C ASP A 207 6.89 -0.27 21.96
N ARG A 208 5.80 -0.98 22.25
CA ARG A 208 5.83 -2.44 22.34
C ARG A 208 5.76 -3.07 20.94
N ASP A 209 6.25 -4.29 20.85
CA ASP A 209 6.30 -5.06 19.59
C ASP A 209 4.92 -5.33 18.93
N GLY A 210 3.84 -4.98 19.59
CA GLY A 210 2.46 -5.25 19.14
C GLY A 210 2.04 -6.71 19.27
N LEU A 211 2.92 -7.57 19.75
CA LEU A 211 2.65 -8.97 20.03
C LEU A 211 2.20 -9.12 21.49
N SER A 212 1.42 -10.16 21.79
CA SER A 212 1.14 -10.57 23.17
C SER A 212 2.44 -10.87 23.93
N GLU A 213 2.38 -10.98 25.26
CA GLU A 213 3.54 -11.30 26.12
C GLU A 213 4.31 -12.53 25.63
N ASP A 214 3.61 -13.53 25.06
CA ASP A 214 4.21 -14.71 24.43
C ASP A 214 4.92 -14.42 23.10
N GLY A 215 4.87 -13.19 22.57
CA GLY A 215 5.49 -12.80 21.32
C GLY A 215 4.91 -13.49 20.07
N ARG A 216 3.77 -14.19 20.18
CA ARG A 216 3.20 -15.04 19.13
C ARG A 216 1.85 -14.58 18.60
N LYS A 217 1.11 -13.77 19.36
CA LYS A 217 -0.24 -13.33 18.99
C LYS A 217 -0.29 -11.81 18.82
N ALA A 218 -0.85 -11.34 17.72
CA ALA A 218 -1.13 -9.94 17.53
C ALA A 218 -2.23 -9.48 18.50
N ASN A 219 -2.17 -8.22 18.94
CA ASN A 219 -3.22 -7.63 19.75
C ASN A 219 -4.50 -7.52 18.92
N SER A 220 -5.65 -7.85 19.51
CA SER A 220 -6.95 -7.80 18.82
C SER A 220 -7.23 -6.43 18.20
N PHE A 221 -6.75 -5.36 18.81
CA PHE A 221 -6.91 -3.99 18.29
C PHE A 221 -6.21 -3.79 16.93
N GLN A 222 -5.15 -4.53 16.62
CA GLN A 222 -4.42 -4.44 15.35
C GLN A 222 -5.23 -4.92 14.15
N TYR A 223 -6.30 -5.71 14.38
CA TYR A 223 -7.19 -6.17 13.33
C TYR A 223 -8.22 -5.12 12.90
N ILE A 224 -8.47 -4.09 13.73
CA ILE A 224 -9.49 -3.06 13.43
C ILE A 224 -9.15 -2.28 12.13
N PRO A 225 -7.94 -1.74 11.93
CA PRO A 225 -7.59 -1.06 10.69
C PRO A 225 -7.73 -1.94 9.45
N ILE A 226 -7.42 -3.24 9.59
CA ILE A 226 -7.54 -4.22 8.50
C ILE A 226 -9.01 -4.46 8.18
N PHE A 227 -9.84 -4.68 9.21
CA PHE A 227 -11.27 -4.90 9.03
C PHE A 227 -11.95 -3.69 8.38
N VAL A 228 -11.62 -2.49 8.84
CA VAL A 228 -12.15 -1.25 8.27
C VAL A 228 -11.67 -1.09 6.82
N SER A 229 -10.42 -1.39 6.46
CA SER A 229 -9.95 -1.30 5.08
C SER A 229 -10.50 -2.38 4.15
N SER A 230 -10.82 -3.59 4.66
CA SER A 230 -11.35 -4.70 3.86
C SER A 230 -12.88 -4.67 3.67
N SER A 231 -13.63 -4.04 4.56
CA SER A 231 -15.10 -3.87 4.41
C SER A 231 -15.50 -3.02 3.20
N TRP A 232 -14.54 -2.35 2.58
CA TRP A 232 -14.67 -1.55 1.35
C TRP A 232 -14.80 -2.36 0.07
N CYS A 233 -14.23 -3.55 0.04
CA CYS A 233 -14.21 -4.38 -1.16
C CYS A 233 -15.62 -4.81 -1.59
N THR A 234 -16.56 -4.89 -0.65
CA THR A 234 -17.96 -5.28 -0.93
C THR A 234 -18.81 -4.13 -1.45
N GLN A 235 -18.46 -2.87 -1.18
CA GLN A 235 -19.25 -1.70 -1.60
C GLN A 235 -18.81 -1.09 -2.94
N CYS A 236 -17.58 -1.35 -3.40
CA CYS A 236 -17.14 -0.87 -4.73
C CYS A 236 -17.56 -1.81 -5.88
N ILE A 237 -18.14 -2.97 -5.59
CA ILE A 237 -18.54 -3.98 -6.59
C ILE A 237 -20.07 -4.01 -6.78
N SER A 238 -20.84 -3.35 -5.93
CA SER A 238 -22.29 -3.16 -6.04
C SER A 238 -22.61 -1.82 -6.68
#